data_924c4d1e53e134c46f17bf2d1141c832
#
_entry.id   924c4d1e53e134c46f17bf2d1141c832
#
_cell.length_a   1.000
_cell.length_b   1.000
_cell.length_c   1.000
_cell.angle_alpha   90.00
_cell.angle_beta   90.00
_cell.angle_gamma   90.00
#
_symmetry.space_group_name_H-M   'P 1'
#
loop_
_entity.id
_entity.type
_entity.pdbx_description
1 polymer ?
#
loop_
_entity_poly.entity_id
_entity_poly.type
_entity_poly.pdbx_seq_one_letter_code
_entity_poly.pdbx_strand_id
1 'polypeptide(L)'
;EPSGDKLASKVISKLQNYDPNIEYSCVGGTHLNSLGIKSIFDLKEITYIGFTSVLLNIFKIKNKINKTVEEIIKFNPDILFSVDSPDFTLRVAEKVKKLNNEIKTVHYVAPQVWVWREGRVKKFKKFLDHILLLFDFEKKYFDKENIPNTFVGHPLLEKETKNRTDLSNIIS
;
A
#
# COMPACT_ATOMS: atom_id res chain seq x y z
N GLU A 1 -6.20 3.63 -5.38
CA GLU A 1 -6.16 3.75 -6.86
C GLU A 1 -6.17 2.37 -7.51
N PRO A 2 -6.66 2.22 -8.76
CA PRO A 2 -6.69 0.91 -9.44
C PRO A 2 -5.33 0.23 -9.58
N SER A 3 -4.25 1.02 -9.71
CA SER A 3 -2.87 0.52 -9.73
C SER A 3 -2.48 -0.15 -8.42
N GLY A 4 -2.78 0.48 -7.28
CA GLY A 4 -2.54 -0.07 -5.96
C GLY A 4 -3.34 -1.35 -5.69
N ASP A 5 -4.62 -1.40 -6.10
CA ASP A 5 -5.47 -2.59 -6.00
C ASP A 5 -4.89 -3.78 -6.79
N LYS A 6 -4.38 -3.53 -7.99
CA LYS A 6 -3.71 -4.56 -8.81
C LYS A 6 -2.40 -5.04 -8.18
N LEU A 7 -1.62 -4.17 -7.57
CA LEU A 7 -0.39 -4.55 -6.86
C LEU A 7 -0.72 -5.35 -5.60
N ALA A 8 -1.67 -4.87 -4.81
CA ALA A 8 -2.14 -5.56 -3.61
C ALA A 8 -2.65 -6.97 -3.92
N SER A 9 -3.49 -7.12 -4.95
CA SER A 9 -4.06 -8.42 -5.33
C SER A 9 -3.00 -9.47 -5.68
N LYS A 10 -1.88 -9.07 -6.31
CA LYS A 10 -0.77 -10.00 -6.61
C LYS A 10 -0.09 -10.51 -5.33
N VAL A 11 0.13 -9.61 -4.35
CA VAL A 11 0.73 -9.99 -3.07
C VAL A 11 -0.22 -10.91 -2.30
N ILE A 12 -1.49 -10.52 -2.19
CA ILE A 12 -2.50 -11.28 -1.46
C ILE A 12 -2.73 -12.67 -2.07
N SER A 13 -2.79 -12.77 -3.40
CA SER A 13 -2.91 -14.08 -4.07
C SER A 13 -1.75 -15.03 -3.72
N LYS A 14 -0.52 -14.51 -3.63
CA LYS A 14 0.63 -15.31 -3.19
C LYS A 14 0.52 -15.71 -1.72
N LEU A 15 0.05 -14.81 -0.86
CA LEU A 15 -0.15 -15.09 0.58
C LEU A 15 -1.26 -16.14 0.80
N GLN A 16 -2.38 -16.06 0.07
CA GLN A 16 -3.44 -17.08 0.12
C GLN A 16 -2.96 -18.46 -0.29
N ASN A 17 -2.05 -18.55 -1.26
CA ASN A 17 -1.42 -19.81 -1.67
C ASN A 17 -0.40 -20.32 -0.64
N TYR A 18 0.24 -19.42 0.12
CA TYR A 18 1.21 -19.78 1.14
C TYR A 18 0.54 -20.23 2.44
N ASP A 19 -0.46 -19.49 2.90
CA ASP A 19 -1.26 -19.83 4.07
C ASP A 19 -2.74 -19.46 3.83
N PRO A 20 -3.60 -20.47 3.60
CA PRO A 20 -5.03 -20.26 3.35
C PRO A 20 -5.82 -19.82 4.59
N ASN A 21 -5.23 -19.88 5.80
CA ASN A 21 -5.91 -19.52 7.04
C ASN A 21 -5.78 -18.02 7.37
N ILE A 22 -5.07 -17.23 6.56
CA ILE A 22 -4.97 -15.79 6.77
C ILE A 22 -6.33 -15.13 6.53
N GLU A 23 -6.81 -14.41 7.52
CA GLU A 23 -8.02 -13.58 7.42
C GLU A 23 -7.69 -12.20 6.86
N TYR A 24 -8.57 -11.68 6.00
CA TYR A 24 -8.37 -10.40 5.32
C TYR A 24 -9.54 -9.46 5.54
N SER A 25 -9.24 -8.20 5.87
CA SER A 25 -10.14 -7.06 5.76
C SER A 25 -9.49 -6.01 4.88
N CYS A 26 -10.19 -5.41 3.93
CA CYS A 26 -9.55 -4.50 2.98
C CYS A 26 -10.38 -3.28 2.60
N VAL A 27 -9.69 -2.24 2.15
CA VAL A 27 -10.20 -1.20 1.26
C VAL A 27 -9.55 -1.45 -0.09
N GLY A 28 -10.29 -2.02 -1.02
CA GLY A 28 -9.78 -2.42 -2.33
C GLY A 28 -10.85 -2.32 -3.42
N GLY A 29 -10.44 -2.67 -4.63
CA GLY A 29 -11.28 -2.62 -5.82
C GLY A 29 -11.60 -4.00 -6.40
N THR A 30 -11.76 -4.03 -7.71
CA THR A 30 -12.18 -5.23 -8.45
C THR A 30 -11.17 -6.36 -8.40
N HIS A 31 -9.87 -6.07 -8.32
CA HIS A 31 -8.82 -7.10 -8.28
C HIS A 31 -8.82 -7.85 -6.95
N LEU A 32 -8.97 -7.18 -5.80
CA LEU A 32 -9.11 -7.84 -4.50
C LEU A 32 -10.46 -8.55 -4.38
N ASN A 33 -11.54 -7.96 -4.91
CA ASN A 33 -12.85 -8.62 -4.95
C ASN A 33 -12.81 -9.94 -5.73
N SER A 34 -12.04 -10.04 -6.81
CA SER A 34 -11.87 -11.28 -7.58
C SER A 34 -11.15 -12.40 -6.81
N LEU A 35 -10.45 -12.06 -5.72
CA LEU A 35 -9.84 -13.01 -4.78
C LEU A 35 -10.79 -13.39 -3.62
N GLY A 36 -12.06 -12.98 -3.69
CA GLY A 36 -13.05 -13.25 -2.65
C GLY A 36 -13.02 -12.28 -1.46
N ILE A 37 -12.18 -11.23 -1.48
CA ILE A 37 -12.03 -10.28 -0.39
C ILE A 37 -12.90 -9.06 -0.65
N LYS A 38 -13.98 -8.90 0.15
CA LYS A 38 -14.90 -7.77 0.03
C LYS A 38 -14.30 -6.51 0.66
N SER A 39 -14.39 -5.39 -0.05
CA SER A 39 -13.97 -4.09 0.45
C SER A 39 -14.94 -3.54 1.51
N ILE A 40 -14.40 -2.85 2.52
CA ILE A 40 -15.16 -2.13 3.55
C ILE A 40 -16.10 -1.07 2.94
N PHE A 41 -15.70 -0.47 1.82
CA PHE A 41 -16.50 0.45 1.00
C PHE A 41 -15.96 0.47 -0.44
N ASP A 42 -16.74 1.03 -1.38
CA ASP A 42 -16.32 1.09 -2.79
C ASP A 42 -15.10 2.02 -2.95
N LEU A 43 -14.02 1.50 -3.53
CA LEU A 43 -12.78 2.24 -3.80
C LEU A 43 -13.06 3.50 -4.66
N LYS A 44 -14.07 3.46 -5.52
CA LYS A 44 -14.49 4.61 -6.33
C LYS A 44 -14.86 5.83 -5.48
N GLU A 45 -15.40 5.62 -4.28
CA GLU A 45 -15.76 6.70 -3.37
C GLU A 45 -14.54 7.56 -2.93
N ILE A 46 -13.32 7.01 -2.98
CA ILE A 46 -12.08 7.75 -2.72
C ILE A 46 -11.52 8.35 -4.01
N THR A 47 -11.56 7.60 -5.10
CA THR A 47 -10.97 8.00 -6.39
C THR A 47 -11.68 9.21 -7.01
N TYR A 48 -13.02 9.27 -6.94
CA TYR A 48 -13.81 10.40 -7.44
C TYR A 48 -13.64 11.68 -6.63
N ILE A 49 -13.25 11.57 -5.37
CA ILE A 49 -13.04 12.73 -4.50
C ILE A 49 -11.89 13.63 -4.98
N GLY A 50 -10.90 13.09 -5.70
CA GLY A 50 -9.74 13.86 -6.20
C GLY A 50 -10.06 14.85 -7.33
N PHE A 51 -11.21 14.73 -8.01
CA PHE A 51 -11.54 15.52 -9.21
C PHE A 51 -12.53 16.67 -8.98
N THR A 52 -13.18 16.76 -7.83
CA THR A 52 -14.18 17.79 -7.53
C THR A 52 -13.74 18.69 -6.37
N SER A 53 -14.23 19.91 -6.29
CA SER A 53 -13.80 21.02 -5.40
C SER A 53 -13.11 20.60 -4.08
N VAL A 54 -11.86 21.00 -3.92
CA VAL A 54 -10.90 20.57 -2.87
C VAL A 54 -11.44 20.66 -1.44
N LEU A 55 -12.22 21.69 -1.11
CA LEU A 55 -12.69 21.92 0.26
C LEU A 55 -13.74 20.92 0.74
N LEU A 56 -14.74 20.60 -0.09
CA LEU A 56 -15.79 19.63 0.25
C LEU A 56 -15.23 18.20 0.34
N ASN A 57 -14.15 17.94 -0.37
CA ASN A 57 -13.52 16.63 -0.44
C ASN A 57 -12.66 16.30 0.75
N ILE A 58 -12.05 17.30 1.41
CA ILE A 58 -11.23 17.08 2.62
C ILE A 58 -12.06 16.42 3.74
N PHE A 59 -13.28 16.88 3.97
CA PHE A 59 -14.15 16.28 4.98
C PHE A 59 -14.57 14.85 4.63
N LYS A 60 -14.87 14.58 3.37
CA LYS A 60 -15.20 13.23 2.89
C LYS A 60 -14.03 12.27 3.04
N ILE A 61 -12.82 12.69 2.63
CA ILE A 61 -11.59 11.90 2.80
C ILE A 61 -11.33 11.64 4.28
N LYS A 62 -11.45 12.65 5.14
CA LYS A 62 -11.27 12.50 6.59
C LYS A 62 -12.24 11.48 7.19
N ASN A 63 -13.52 11.51 6.77
CA ASN A 63 -14.52 10.55 7.22
C ASN A 63 -14.19 9.12 6.75
N LYS A 64 -13.72 8.94 5.51
CA LYS A 64 -13.30 7.64 5.00
C LYS A 64 -12.07 7.11 5.73
N ILE A 65 -11.09 7.98 6.02
CA ILE A 65 -9.93 7.63 6.86
C ILE A 65 -10.41 7.16 8.23
N ASN A 66 -11.30 7.90 8.90
CA ASN A 66 -11.79 7.53 10.22
C ASN A 66 -12.53 6.19 10.20
N LYS A 67 -13.45 5.99 9.25
CA LYS A 67 -14.17 4.72 9.07
C LYS A 67 -13.20 3.56 8.84
N THR A 68 -12.18 3.75 8.00
CA THR A 68 -11.16 2.72 7.76
C THR A 68 -10.40 2.39 9.04
N VAL A 69 -10.00 3.39 9.81
CA VAL A 69 -9.30 3.19 11.09
C VAL A 69 -10.19 2.44 12.09
N GLU A 70 -11.46 2.82 12.23
CA GLU A 70 -12.42 2.13 13.12
C GLU A 70 -12.56 0.65 12.76
N GLU A 71 -12.71 0.33 11.47
CA GLU A 71 -12.81 -1.06 11.02
C GLU A 71 -11.50 -1.84 11.22
N ILE A 72 -10.33 -1.22 11.01
CA ILE A 72 -9.04 -1.86 11.30
C ILE A 72 -8.90 -2.17 12.79
N ILE A 73 -9.22 -1.23 13.67
CA ILE A 73 -9.11 -1.44 15.11
C ILE A 73 -10.09 -2.53 15.59
N LYS A 74 -11.30 -2.55 15.03
CA LYS A 74 -12.31 -3.58 15.31
C LYS A 74 -11.87 -4.97 14.82
N PHE A 75 -11.28 -5.05 13.64
CA PHE A 75 -10.74 -6.29 13.06
C PHE A 75 -9.50 -6.79 13.82
N ASN A 76 -8.73 -5.85 14.40
CA ASN A 76 -7.50 -6.08 15.17
C ASN A 76 -6.48 -6.98 14.46
N PRO A 77 -6.00 -6.61 13.26
CA PRO A 77 -5.07 -7.43 12.51
C PRO A 77 -3.67 -7.43 13.12
N ASP A 78 -2.88 -8.46 12.85
CA ASP A 78 -1.44 -8.47 13.15
C ASP A 78 -0.67 -7.47 12.28
N ILE A 79 -1.11 -7.31 11.02
CA ILE A 79 -0.42 -6.47 10.02
C ILE A 79 -1.42 -5.58 9.28
N LEU A 80 -1.16 -4.28 9.27
CA LEU A 80 -1.73 -3.32 8.34
C LEU A 80 -0.82 -3.19 7.12
N PHE A 81 -1.20 -3.81 6.01
CA PHE A 81 -0.51 -3.70 4.73
C PHE A 81 -1.17 -2.65 3.85
N SER A 82 -0.45 -1.60 3.52
CA SER A 82 -0.93 -0.49 2.69
C SER A 82 -0.14 -0.39 1.38
N VAL A 83 -0.82 -0.07 0.29
CA VAL A 83 -0.22 -0.02 -1.05
C VAL A 83 -0.55 1.30 -1.72
N ASP A 84 0.49 2.05 -2.12
CA ASP A 84 0.34 3.31 -2.85
C ASP A 84 -0.56 4.35 -2.14
N SER A 85 -1.06 5.37 -2.86
CA SER A 85 -2.00 6.39 -2.35
C SER A 85 -1.62 6.99 -0.98
N PRO A 86 -0.40 7.54 -0.83
CA PRO A 86 0.18 7.91 0.46
C PRO A 86 -0.65 8.95 1.23
N ASP A 87 -1.40 9.81 0.55
CA ASP A 87 -2.26 10.81 1.20
C ASP A 87 -3.42 10.19 1.99
N PHE A 88 -3.86 8.99 1.61
CA PHE A 88 -4.86 8.22 2.34
C PHE A 88 -4.20 7.19 3.26
N THR A 89 -3.38 6.31 2.69
CA THR A 89 -2.85 5.12 3.37
C THR A 89 -1.95 5.47 4.56
N LEU A 90 -1.05 6.46 4.41
CA LEU A 90 -0.15 6.86 5.50
C LEU A 90 -0.90 7.58 6.64
N ARG A 91 -1.98 8.29 6.33
CA ARG A 91 -2.84 8.89 7.39
C ARG A 91 -3.61 7.83 8.15
N VAL A 92 -4.05 6.77 7.48
CA VAL A 92 -4.66 5.60 8.16
C VAL A 92 -3.62 4.93 9.05
N ALA A 93 -2.43 4.61 8.52
CA ALA A 93 -1.36 3.96 9.28
C ALA A 93 -0.95 4.77 10.52
N GLU A 94 -0.79 6.10 10.39
CA GLU A 94 -0.46 6.98 11.51
C GLU A 94 -1.53 6.94 12.61
N LYS A 95 -2.81 6.95 12.23
CA LYS A 95 -3.91 6.89 13.21
C LYS A 95 -4.03 5.53 13.87
N VAL A 96 -3.91 4.45 13.10
CA VAL A 96 -3.93 3.07 13.63
C VAL A 96 -2.80 2.90 14.63
N LYS A 97 -1.58 3.32 14.29
CA LYS A 97 -0.42 3.19 15.17
C LYS A 97 -0.55 3.97 16.48
N LYS A 98 -1.26 5.11 16.46
CA LYS A 98 -1.58 5.88 17.68
C LYS A 98 -2.61 5.19 18.57
N LEU A 99 -3.55 4.44 18.00
CA LEU A 99 -4.61 3.75 18.75
C LEU A 99 -4.17 2.37 19.22
N ASN A 100 -3.43 1.64 18.39
CA ASN A 100 -2.88 0.33 18.71
C ASN A 100 -1.47 0.21 18.11
N ASN A 101 -0.45 0.31 18.97
CA ASN A 101 0.96 0.26 18.56
C ASN A 101 1.45 -1.17 18.25
N GLU A 102 0.70 -2.20 18.61
CA GLU A 102 1.06 -3.60 18.37
C GLU A 102 0.83 -4.00 16.91
N ILE A 103 -0.16 -3.39 16.24
CA ILE A 103 -0.41 -3.63 14.81
C ILE A 103 0.83 -3.22 14.00
N LYS A 104 1.45 -4.17 13.32
CA LYS A 104 2.59 -3.89 12.43
C LYS A 104 2.13 -3.20 11.16
N THR A 105 2.81 -2.13 10.79
CA THR A 105 2.47 -1.31 9.62
C THR A 105 3.51 -1.48 8.53
N VAL A 106 3.10 -2.02 7.40
CA VAL A 106 3.93 -2.23 6.21
C VAL A 106 3.36 -1.42 5.05
N HIS A 107 4.20 -0.62 4.40
CA HIS A 107 3.80 0.18 3.25
C HIS A 107 4.54 -0.25 1.99
N TYR A 108 3.81 -0.49 0.91
CA TYR A 108 4.35 -0.86 -0.40
C TYR A 108 4.15 0.27 -1.40
N VAL A 109 5.15 0.59 -2.18
CA VAL A 109 5.29 1.76 -3.05
C VAL A 109 5.59 3.02 -2.26
N ALA A 110 6.88 3.30 -2.10
CA ALA A 110 7.36 4.46 -1.36
C ALA A 110 6.79 5.78 -1.91
N PRO A 111 6.37 6.70 -1.03
CA PRO A 111 6.07 8.07 -1.47
C PRO A 111 7.30 8.69 -2.14
N GLN A 112 7.09 9.49 -3.18
CA GLN A 112 8.18 10.16 -3.92
C GLN A 112 8.83 11.27 -3.06
N VAL A 113 9.52 10.87 -1.99
CA VAL A 113 10.12 11.81 -1.02
C VAL A 113 11.29 12.61 -1.60
N TRP A 114 11.96 12.08 -2.61
CA TRP A 114 13.07 12.74 -3.31
C TRP A 114 12.65 13.93 -4.17
N VAL A 115 11.37 14.02 -4.56
CA VAL A 115 10.86 15.12 -5.41
C VAL A 115 10.46 16.33 -4.57
N TRP A 116 9.93 16.12 -3.36
CA TRP A 116 9.24 17.20 -2.68
C TRP A 116 9.75 17.55 -1.27
N ARG A 117 10.19 16.63 -0.41
CA ARG A 117 10.63 16.96 0.96
C ARG A 117 11.30 15.77 1.67
N GLU A 118 12.59 15.75 1.78
CA GLU A 118 13.34 14.77 2.62
C GLU A 118 12.87 14.75 4.08
N GLY A 119 12.49 15.89 4.66
CA GLY A 119 12.02 15.97 6.05
C GLY A 119 10.71 15.22 6.35
N ARG A 120 9.97 14.78 5.34
CA ARG A 120 8.78 13.91 5.55
C ARG A 120 9.14 12.48 5.92
N VAL A 121 10.27 11.96 5.44
CA VAL A 121 10.72 10.59 5.74
C VAL A 121 10.84 10.38 7.24
N LYS A 122 11.43 11.33 7.95
CA LYS A 122 11.56 11.28 9.42
C LYS A 122 10.23 11.07 10.16
N LYS A 123 9.12 11.56 9.60
CA LYS A 123 7.80 11.35 10.21
C LYS A 123 7.32 9.93 10.08
N PHE A 124 7.68 9.23 8.99
CA PHE A 124 7.24 7.86 8.72
C PHE A 124 7.78 6.88 9.77
N LYS A 125 8.98 7.11 10.31
CA LYS A 125 9.56 6.33 11.40
C LYS A 125 8.65 6.20 12.63
N LYS A 126 7.73 7.15 12.82
CA LYS A 126 6.83 7.14 13.99
C LYS A 126 5.67 6.15 13.85
N PHE A 127 5.38 5.70 12.63
CA PHE A 127 4.20 4.90 12.37
C PHE A 127 4.35 3.86 11.25
N LEU A 128 5.51 3.76 10.59
CA LEU A 128 5.82 2.65 9.67
C LEU A 128 6.87 1.75 10.29
N ASP A 129 6.55 0.47 10.41
CA ASP A 129 7.49 -0.55 10.87
C ASP A 129 8.34 -1.07 9.70
N HIS A 130 7.81 -1.06 8.47
CA HIS A 130 8.55 -1.50 7.28
C HIS A 130 8.04 -0.84 5.99
N ILE A 131 8.92 -0.64 5.02
CA ILE A 131 8.56 -0.14 3.70
C ILE A 131 9.14 -1.00 2.59
N LEU A 132 8.31 -1.33 1.58
CA LEU A 132 8.71 -2.08 0.40
C LEU A 132 8.92 -1.12 -0.76
N LEU A 133 10.14 -1.12 -1.31
CA LEU A 133 10.62 -0.14 -2.30
C LEU A 133 10.57 -0.71 -3.71
N LEU A 134 10.13 0.09 -4.68
CA LEU A 134 10.12 -0.27 -6.09
C LEU A 134 11.48 -0.07 -6.77
N PHE A 135 12.27 0.88 -6.29
CA PHE A 135 13.56 1.26 -6.89
C PHE A 135 14.67 1.24 -5.84
N ASP A 136 15.83 0.70 -6.21
CA ASP A 136 16.96 0.57 -5.30
C ASP A 136 17.48 1.94 -4.81
N PHE A 137 17.44 2.97 -5.65
CA PHE A 137 17.89 4.31 -5.27
C PHE A 137 17.08 4.94 -4.14
N GLU A 138 15.85 4.44 -3.88
CA GLU A 138 14.98 4.92 -2.79
C GLU A 138 15.56 4.57 -1.42
N LYS A 139 16.27 3.43 -1.33
CA LYS A 139 16.79 2.87 -0.10
C LYS A 139 17.57 3.88 0.74
N LYS A 140 18.45 4.67 0.11
CA LYS A 140 19.29 5.68 0.80
C LYS A 140 18.50 6.69 1.62
N TYR A 141 17.25 7.02 1.22
CA TYR A 141 16.42 8.00 1.93
C TYR A 141 15.81 7.40 3.20
N PHE A 142 15.48 6.12 3.19
CA PHE A 142 14.90 5.41 4.33
C PHE A 142 15.98 4.92 5.29
N ASP A 143 17.12 4.45 4.79
CA ASP A 143 18.29 4.07 5.60
C ASP A 143 18.82 5.27 6.43
N LYS A 144 18.89 6.46 5.84
CA LYS A 144 19.30 7.70 6.51
C LYS A 144 18.48 8.00 7.77
N GLU A 145 17.19 7.65 7.75
CA GLU A 145 16.27 7.86 8.87
C GLU A 145 16.08 6.60 9.73
N ASN A 146 16.84 5.53 9.47
CA ASN A 146 16.72 4.22 10.12
C ASN A 146 15.29 3.66 10.08
N ILE A 147 14.64 3.70 8.90
CA ILE A 147 13.36 3.07 8.64
C ILE A 147 13.62 1.72 7.98
N PRO A 148 13.17 0.61 8.57
CA PRO A 148 13.32 -0.71 7.97
C PRO A 148 12.71 -0.74 6.56
N ASN A 149 13.48 -1.19 5.58
CA ASN A 149 13.03 -1.21 4.19
C ASN A 149 13.60 -2.40 3.42
N THR A 150 12.89 -2.79 2.35
CA THR A 150 13.33 -3.85 1.43
C THR A 150 13.06 -3.42 0.00
N PHE A 151 14.07 -3.48 -0.85
CA PHE A 151 13.90 -3.34 -2.29
C PHE A 151 13.28 -4.62 -2.85
N VAL A 152 12.09 -4.50 -3.45
CA VAL A 152 11.32 -5.63 -4.02
C VAL A 152 11.24 -5.59 -5.54
N GLY A 153 11.71 -4.51 -6.18
CA GLY A 153 11.66 -4.32 -7.62
C GLY A 153 10.30 -3.86 -8.13
N HIS A 154 10.32 -3.40 -9.38
CA HIS A 154 9.09 -2.94 -10.04
C HIS A 154 8.39 -4.09 -10.76
N PRO A 155 7.08 -4.35 -10.53
CA PRO A 155 6.36 -5.50 -11.10
C PRO A 155 6.31 -5.56 -12.64
N LEU A 156 6.58 -4.46 -13.33
CA LEU A 156 6.67 -4.44 -14.79
C LEU A 156 7.97 -5.08 -15.29
N LEU A 157 9.06 -4.99 -14.52
CA LEU A 157 10.35 -5.58 -14.92
C LEU A 157 10.32 -7.11 -14.89
N GLU A 158 9.49 -7.71 -14.03
CA GLU A 158 9.29 -9.17 -14.03
C GLU A 158 8.69 -9.70 -15.35
N LYS A 159 7.86 -8.88 -16.04
CA LYS A 159 7.27 -9.25 -17.33
C LYS A 159 8.27 -9.16 -18.46
N GLU A 160 9.18 -8.18 -18.44
CA GLU A 160 10.20 -8.02 -19.49
C GLU A 160 11.23 -9.15 -19.47
N THR A 161 11.62 -9.63 -18.29
CA THR A 161 12.52 -10.79 -18.17
C THR A 161 11.90 -12.07 -18.69
N LYS A 162 10.61 -12.33 -18.45
CA LYS A 162 9.91 -13.48 -19.03
C LYS A 162 9.78 -13.39 -20.56
N ASN A 163 9.45 -12.20 -21.08
CA ASN A 163 9.34 -12.00 -22.54
C ASN A 163 10.69 -12.11 -23.26
N ARG A 164 11.81 -11.72 -22.64
CA ARG A 164 13.16 -11.89 -23.22
C ARG A 164 13.58 -13.35 -23.30
N THR A 165 13.20 -14.17 -22.33
CA THR A 165 13.48 -15.61 -22.35
C THR A 165 12.69 -16.30 -23.47
N ASP A 166 11.46 -15.87 -23.75
CA ASP A 166 10.64 -16.37 -24.84
C ASP A 166 11.20 -15.97 -26.23
N LEU A 167 11.77 -14.75 -26.33
CA LEU A 167 12.38 -14.29 -27.60
C LEU A 167 13.69 -15.02 -27.90
N SER A 168 14.51 -15.39 -26.91
CA SER A 168 15.73 -16.16 -27.12
C SER A 168 15.44 -17.58 -27.65
N ASN A 169 14.28 -18.15 -27.34
CA ASN A 169 13.81 -19.45 -27.84
C ASN A 169 13.23 -19.41 -29.27
N ILE A 170 12.97 -18.21 -29.82
CA ILE A 170 12.45 -18.03 -31.18
C ILE A 170 13.61 -17.77 -32.18
N ILE A 171 14.78 -17.36 -31.69
CA ILE A 171 15.95 -16.98 -32.52
C ILE A 171 17.01 -18.12 -32.58
N SER A 172 16.82 -19.18 -31.80
CA SER A 172 17.61 -20.41 -31.86
C SER A 172 16.93 -21.45 -32.76
#